data_c9bbebddc0c4783d79d03fbfbfb788a2
#
_entry.id   c9bbebddc0c4783d79d03fbfbfb788a2
#
_cell.length_a   1.000
_cell.length_b   1.000
_cell.length_c   1.000
_cell.angle_alpha   90.00
_cell.angle_beta   90.00
_cell.angle_gamma   90.00
#
_symmetry.space_group_name_H-M   'P 1'
#
loop_
_entity.id
_entity.type
_entity.pdbx_description
1 polymer ?
#
loop_
_entity_poly.entity_id
_entity_poly.type
_entity_poly.pdbx_seq_one_letter_code
_entity_poly.pdbx_strand_id
1 'polypeptide(L)'
;MNEIRDLLIGIDIGKEYTQICYYDRKAEEARSLSMKVGTSQYEAPGCICYRTEQNDYCVGLEAQYFSREKGGIMLGNIYDICQKEESIQVAGKDKEPAELLAHFLKGMLKFLGIQDIVKNTKCMCITSPELDAIQVRNYQKACGIAGFPAEKYMLMDYGESFYYYALGQKR
;
A
#
# COMPACT_ATOMS: atom_id res chain seq x y z
N MET A 1 -2.18 -14.77 -24.65
CA MET A 1 -2.75 -13.56 -24.00
C MET A 1 -3.04 -13.94 -22.56
N ASN A 2 -2.35 -13.33 -21.57
CA ASN A 2 -2.70 -13.58 -20.18
C ASN A 2 -4.12 -13.07 -19.93
N GLU A 3 -4.97 -13.94 -19.46
CA GLU A 3 -6.36 -13.60 -19.14
C GLU A 3 -6.39 -12.52 -18.06
N ILE A 4 -7.18 -11.45 -18.28
CA ILE A 4 -7.33 -10.37 -17.30
C ILE A 4 -8.02 -10.93 -16.07
N ARG A 5 -7.39 -10.82 -14.90
CA ARG A 5 -7.99 -11.15 -13.61
C ARG A 5 -8.95 -10.03 -13.19
N ASP A 6 -9.96 -10.38 -12.41
CA ASP A 6 -10.97 -9.46 -11.89
C ASP A 6 -10.78 -9.36 -10.34
N LEU A 7 -9.66 -8.77 -9.93
CA LEU A 7 -9.23 -8.76 -8.54
C LEU A 7 -9.89 -7.65 -7.74
N LEU A 8 -10.35 -7.97 -6.54
CA LEU A 8 -10.63 -7.02 -5.48
C LEU A 8 -9.45 -7.07 -4.51
N ILE A 9 -8.80 -5.94 -4.27
CA ILE A 9 -7.60 -5.86 -3.42
C ILE A 9 -7.95 -5.04 -2.18
N GLY A 10 -7.62 -5.54 -1.00
CA GLY A 10 -7.64 -4.81 0.26
C GLY A 10 -6.22 -4.51 0.73
N ILE A 11 -5.95 -3.26 1.06
CA ILE A 11 -4.68 -2.82 1.67
C ILE A 11 -5.04 -2.11 2.97
N ASP A 12 -4.64 -2.69 4.09
CA ASP A 12 -4.76 -2.06 5.39
C ASP A 12 -3.46 -1.32 5.73
N ILE A 13 -3.54 0.00 5.92
CA ILE A 13 -2.42 0.85 6.31
C ILE A 13 -2.66 1.32 7.74
N GLY A 14 -2.23 0.49 8.69
CA GLY A 14 -2.28 0.78 10.11
C GLY A 14 -1.13 1.68 10.58
N LYS A 15 -1.17 2.05 11.87
CA LYS A 15 -0.16 2.92 12.49
C LYS A 15 1.25 2.32 12.48
N GLU A 16 1.39 1.02 12.55
CA GLU A 16 2.68 0.33 12.61
C GLU A 16 2.88 -0.66 11.47
N TYR A 17 1.81 -1.35 11.08
CA TYR A 17 1.85 -2.45 10.13
C TYR A 17 0.87 -2.24 8.98
N THR A 18 1.20 -2.86 7.87
CA THR A 18 0.36 -2.92 6.67
C THR A 18 0.10 -4.37 6.32
N GLN A 19 -1.12 -4.66 5.87
CA GLN A 19 -1.52 -5.96 5.36
C GLN A 19 -2.10 -5.83 3.96
N ILE A 20 -1.95 -6.88 3.15
CA ILE A 20 -2.62 -6.98 1.84
C ILE A 20 -3.40 -8.29 1.77
N CYS A 21 -4.61 -8.19 1.28
CA CYS A 21 -5.40 -9.34 0.86
C CYS A 21 -5.99 -9.08 -0.53
N TYR A 22 -6.41 -10.14 -1.19
CA TYR A 22 -7.17 -10.01 -2.43
C TYR A 22 -8.23 -11.11 -2.56
N TYR A 23 -9.25 -10.82 -3.35
CA TYR A 23 -10.23 -11.76 -3.80
C TYR A 23 -10.17 -11.85 -5.33
N ASP A 24 -9.91 -13.03 -5.85
CA ASP A 24 -9.96 -13.32 -7.28
C ASP A 24 -11.38 -13.77 -7.62
N ARG A 25 -12.14 -12.89 -8.28
CA ARG A 25 -13.54 -13.14 -8.63
C ARG A 25 -13.74 -14.29 -9.61
N LYS A 26 -12.75 -14.58 -10.46
CA LYS A 26 -12.81 -15.68 -11.41
C LYS A 26 -12.53 -17.03 -10.76
N ALA A 27 -11.56 -17.05 -9.84
CA ALA A 27 -11.24 -18.25 -9.07
C ALA A 27 -12.14 -18.45 -7.85
N GLU A 28 -12.96 -17.43 -7.49
CA GLU A 28 -13.77 -17.37 -6.28
C GLU A 28 -12.95 -17.62 -5.00
N GLU A 29 -11.71 -17.10 -4.97
CA GLU A 29 -10.75 -17.38 -3.92
C GLU A 29 -10.27 -16.10 -3.23
N ALA A 30 -10.37 -16.06 -1.89
CA ALA A 30 -9.77 -15.03 -1.05
C ALA A 30 -8.41 -15.49 -0.52
N ARG A 31 -7.42 -14.60 -0.59
CA ARG A 31 -6.09 -14.86 -0.05
C ARG A 31 -5.56 -13.65 0.72
N SER A 32 -5.01 -13.92 1.91
CA SER A 32 -4.12 -12.98 2.59
C SER A 32 -2.70 -13.20 2.10
N LEU A 33 -2.00 -12.12 1.82
CA LEU A 33 -0.65 -12.18 1.28
C LEU A 33 0.37 -12.33 2.42
N SER A 34 1.16 -13.40 2.39
CA SER A 34 2.32 -13.51 3.27
C SER A 34 3.44 -12.59 2.78
N MET A 35 3.93 -11.71 3.66
CA MET A 35 5.00 -10.75 3.38
C MET A 35 6.40 -11.37 3.45
N LYS A 36 6.49 -12.64 3.87
CA LYS A 36 7.74 -13.38 3.91
C LYS A 36 7.52 -14.79 3.38
N VAL A 37 8.23 -15.13 2.33
CA VAL A 37 8.14 -16.45 1.67
C VAL A 37 8.40 -17.58 2.68
N GLY A 38 7.54 -18.60 2.66
CA GLY A 38 7.64 -19.78 3.51
C GLY A 38 7.20 -19.59 4.96
N THR A 39 6.53 -18.48 5.27
CA THR A 39 5.97 -18.20 6.61
C THR A 39 4.53 -17.72 6.50
N SER A 40 3.81 -17.74 7.65
CA SER A 40 2.47 -17.13 7.75
C SER A 40 2.53 -15.70 8.30
N GLN A 41 3.52 -14.91 7.88
CA GLN A 41 3.65 -13.52 8.29
C GLN A 41 2.86 -12.62 7.34
N TYR A 42 1.66 -12.23 7.73
CA TYR A 42 0.75 -11.42 6.91
C TYR A 42 0.93 -9.91 7.11
N GLU A 43 1.64 -9.50 8.13
CA GLU A 43 1.90 -8.11 8.47
C GLU A 43 3.31 -7.71 8.03
N ALA A 44 3.42 -6.57 7.37
CA ALA A 44 4.68 -5.91 7.08
C ALA A 44 4.77 -4.59 7.85
N PRO A 45 5.96 -4.17 8.31
CA PRO A 45 6.13 -2.82 8.85
C PRO A 45 5.67 -1.77 7.85
N GLY A 46 4.89 -0.78 8.32
CA GLY A 46 4.40 0.32 7.49
C GLY A 46 5.48 1.36 7.17
N CYS A 47 6.69 0.95 6.80
CA CYS A 47 7.81 1.87 6.60
C CYS A 47 8.38 1.85 5.17
N ILE A 48 9.03 2.96 4.81
CA ILE A 48 9.67 3.17 3.52
C ILE A 48 11.11 3.67 3.72
N CYS A 49 12.03 3.13 2.94
CA CYS A 49 13.44 3.48 2.92
C CYS A 49 13.87 3.83 1.49
N TYR A 50 14.70 4.85 1.34
CA TYR A 50 15.35 5.20 0.09
C TYR A 50 16.77 4.63 0.08
N ARG A 51 17.17 3.99 -1.04
CA ARG A 51 18.53 3.45 -1.24
C ARG A 51 19.28 4.35 -2.20
N THR A 52 20.29 5.05 -1.71
CA THR A 52 21.01 6.08 -2.49
C THR A 52 21.80 5.50 -3.65
N GLU A 53 22.41 4.31 -3.49
CA GLU A 53 23.22 3.67 -4.52
C GLU A 53 22.36 3.12 -5.66
N GLN A 54 21.17 2.60 -5.38
CA GLN A 54 20.22 2.07 -6.36
C GLN A 54 19.29 3.15 -6.91
N ASN A 55 19.22 4.31 -6.26
CA ASN A 55 18.28 5.40 -6.55
C ASN A 55 16.82 4.92 -6.59
N ASP A 56 16.43 4.10 -5.63
CA ASP A 56 15.09 3.52 -5.54
C ASP A 56 14.54 3.47 -4.11
N TYR A 57 13.29 3.01 -4.00
CA TYR A 57 12.60 2.86 -2.72
C TYR A 57 12.31 1.39 -2.44
N CYS A 58 12.49 0.98 -1.18
CA CYS A 58 12.03 -0.30 -0.66
C CYS A 58 11.07 -0.10 0.51
N VAL A 59 10.22 -1.10 0.77
CA VAL A 59 9.09 -0.98 1.71
C VAL A 59 9.02 -2.20 2.63
N GLY A 60 8.34 -2.03 3.76
CA GLY A 60 8.09 -3.12 4.69
C GLY A 60 9.37 -3.70 5.30
N LEU A 61 9.48 -5.03 5.27
CA LEU A 61 10.66 -5.74 5.81
C LEU A 61 11.96 -5.36 5.10
N GLU A 62 11.91 -5.14 3.78
CA GLU A 62 13.09 -4.68 3.03
C GLU A 62 13.53 -3.29 3.48
N ALA A 63 12.60 -2.38 3.75
CA ALA A 63 12.92 -1.05 4.26
C ALA A 63 13.63 -1.12 5.61
N GLN A 64 13.19 -1.98 6.52
CA GLN A 64 13.87 -2.19 7.81
C GLN A 64 15.27 -2.78 7.65
N TYR A 65 15.46 -3.68 6.71
CA TYR A 65 16.77 -4.28 6.44
C TYR A 65 17.72 -3.24 5.85
N PHE A 66 17.34 -2.65 4.71
CA PHE A 66 18.22 -1.74 3.97
C PHE A 66 18.48 -0.41 4.67
N SER A 67 17.61 0.03 5.58
CA SER A 67 17.88 1.23 6.39
C SER A 67 19.09 1.11 7.31
N ARG A 68 19.55 -0.11 7.58
CA ARG A 68 20.75 -0.41 8.38
C ARG A 68 22.02 -0.56 7.54
N GLU A 69 21.85 -0.67 6.22
CA GLU A 69 22.95 -0.80 5.28
C GLU A 69 23.48 0.57 4.85
N LYS A 70 24.71 0.58 4.33
CA LYS A 70 25.32 1.80 3.79
C LYS A 70 24.46 2.36 2.66
N GLY A 71 24.13 3.64 2.73
CA GLY A 71 23.31 4.31 1.71
C GLY A 71 21.80 4.14 1.88
N GLY A 72 21.35 3.41 2.91
CA GLY A 72 19.93 3.33 3.28
C GLY A 72 19.49 4.53 4.10
N ILE A 73 18.41 5.19 3.72
CA ILE A 73 17.80 6.33 4.41
C ILE A 73 16.38 5.94 4.78
N MET A 74 16.13 5.67 6.07
CA MET A 74 14.76 5.46 6.56
C MET A 74 14.01 6.79 6.50
N LEU A 75 12.90 6.80 5.76
CA LEU A 75 12.06 8.00 5.61
C LEU A 75 10.95 8.06 6.67
N GLY A 76 10.61 6.94 7.27
CA GLY A 76 9.65 6.84 8.34
C GLY A 76 8.50 5.87 8.08
N ASN A 77 7.48 5.98 8.92
CA ASN A 77 6.25 5.21 8.80
C ASN A 77 5.32 5.87 7.79
N ILE A 78 4.70 5.08 6.95
CA ILE A 78 3.84 5.57 5.87
C ILE A 78 2.54 6.19 6.39
N TYR A 79 2.02 5.70 7.52
CA TYR A 79 0.86 6.29 8.19
C TYR A 79 1.14 7.72 8.64
N ASP A 80 2.33 7.99 9.22
CA ASP A 80 2.73 9.33 9.63
C ASP A 80 3.03 10.24 8.42
N ILE A 81 3.59 9.66 7.35
CA ILE A 81 3.87 10.37 6.10
C ILE A 81 2.57 10.84 5.45
N CYS A 82 1.51 10.02 5.43
CA CYS A 82 0.26 10.37 4.79
C CYS A 82 -0.49 11.54 5.46
N GLN A 83 -0.16 11.86 6.71
CA GLN A 83 -0.75 12.97 7.46
C GLN A 83 -0.04 14.32 7.21
N LYS A 84 1.06 14.33 6.47
CA LYS A 84 1.85 15.55 6.23
C LYS A 84 1.32 16.32 5.02
N GLU A 85 1.38 17.65 5.13
CA GLU A 85 1.18 18.56 4.00
C GLU A 85 2.51 18.98 3.37
N GLU A 86 3.55 19.06 4.20
CA GLU A 86 4.86 19.54 3.80
C GLU A 86 5.66 18.46 3.08
N SER A 87 6.51 18.90 2.15
CA SER A 87 7.46 18.01 1.47
C SER A 87 8.48 17.41 2.44
N ILE A 88 8.94 16.23 2.11
CA ILE A 88 9.94 15.47 2.87
C ILE A 88 11.23 15.46 2.08
N GLN A 89 12.33 15.83 2.74
CA GLN A 89 13.67 15.80 2.13
C GLN A 89 14.16 14.35 1.95
N VAL A 90 14.44 13.98 0.71
CA VAL A 90 14.99 12.67 0.36
C VAL A 90 16.25 12.88 -0.49
N ALA A 91 17.42 12.60 0.07
CA ALA A 91 18.72 12.76 -0.62
C ALA A 91 18.87 14.12 -1.33
N GLY A 92 18.49 15.19 -0.64
CA GLY A 92 18.59 16.58 -1.16
C GLY A 92 17.49 17.00 -2.14
N LYS A 93 16.45 16.19 -2.30
CA LYS A 93 15.27 16.51 -3.13
C LYS A 93 14.01 16.57 -2.28
N ASP A 94 13.16 17.56 -2.55
CA ASP A 94 11.83 17.64 -1.97
C ASP A 94 10.91 16.61 -2.62
N LYS A 95 10.24 15.81 -1.78
CA LYS A 95 9.26 14.80 -2.18
C LYS A 95 7.92 15.07 -1.50
N GLU A 96 6.86 15.12 -2.28
CA GLU A 96 5.52 15.20 -1.70
C GLU A 96 5.18 13.89 -0.95
N PRO A 97 4.42 13.96 0.16
CA PRO A 97 3.94 12.76 0.86
C PRO A 97 3.25 11.77 -0.07
N ALA A 98 2.46 12.27 -1.03
CA ALA A 98 1.77 11.44 -2.02
C ALA A 98 2.72 10.66 -2.95
N GLU A 99 3.92 11.20 -3.29
CA GLU A 99 4.92 10.48 -4.08
C GLU A 99 5.47 9.28 -3.28
N LEU A 100 5.79 9.50 -1.99
CA LEU A 100 6.29 8.43 -1.12
C LEU A 100 5.23 7.35 -0.88
N LEU A 101 3.98 7.76 -0.68
CA LEU A 101 2.83 6.84 -0.62
C LEU A 101 2.68 6.03 -1.91
N ALA A 102 2.83 6.65 -3.08
CA ALA A 102 2.76 5.94 -4.35
C ALA A 102 3.87 4.90 -4.49
N HIS A 103 5.10 5.22 -4.07
CA HIS A 103 6.21 4.25 -4.02
C HIS A 103 5.89 3.11 -3.05
N PHE A 104 5.32 3.41 -1.89
CA PHE A 104 4.90 2.42 -0.91
C PHE A 104 3.84 1.48 -1.49
N LEU A 105 2.75 2.02 -2.04
CA LEU A 105 1.68 1.23 -2.66
C LEU A 105 2.21 0.33 -3.79
N LYS A 106 3.02 0.87 -4.69
CA LYS A 106 3.66 0.09 -5.76
C LYS A 106 4.56 -1.02 -5.22
N GLY A 107 5.33 -0.73 -4.17
CA GLY A 107 6.19 -1.70 -3.51
C GLY A 107 5.37 -2.83 -2.89
N MET A 108 4.31 -2.51 -2.15
CA MET A 108 3.44 -3.49 -1.52
C MET A 108 2.69 -4.34 -2.56
N LEU A 109 2.17 -3.73 -3.64
CA LEU A 109 1.46 -4.45 -4.70
C LEU A 109 2.36 -5.42 -5.49
N LYS A 110 3.67 -5.20 -5.54
CA LYS A 110 4.62 -6.15 -6.16
C LYS A 110 4.62 -7.53 -5.48
N PHE A 111 4.31 -7.59 -4.19
CA PHE A 111 4.21 -8.87 -3.47
C PHE A 111 3.09 -9.78 -4.00
N LEU A 112 2.09 -9.23 -4.69
CA LEU A 112 1.06 -10.03 -5.35
C LEU A 112 1.60 -10.86 -6.53
N GLY A 113 2.79 -10.53 -7.07
CA GLY A 113 3.39 -11.24 -8.19
C GLY A 113 2.59 -11.16 -9.50
N ILE A 114 1.67 -10.19 -9.61
CA ILE A 114 0.77 -10.03 -10.74
C ILE A 114 1.29 -8.93 -11.65
N GLN A 115 1.56 -9.28 -12.91
CA GLN A 115 1.91 -8.29 -13.92
C GLN A 115 0.69 -7.42 -14.25
N ASP A 116 0.95 -6.16 -14.65
CA ASP A 116 -0.11 -5.20 -15.03
C ASP A 116 -1.21 -5.09 -13.96
N ILE A 117 -0.81 -4.96 -12.69
CA ILE A 117 -1.70 -5.02 -11.53
C ILE A 117 -2.91 -4.08 -11.68
N VAL A 118 -2.72 -2.86 -12.18
CA VAL A 118 -3.79 -1.88 -12.39
C VAL A 118 -4.85 -2.40 -13.36
N LYS A 119 -4.41 -3.07 -14.45
CA LYS A 119 -5.32 -3.65 -15.46
C LYS A 119 -6.10 -4.82 -14.87
N ASN A 120 -5.46 -5.63 -14.05
CA ASN A 120 -6.05 -6.82 -13.42
C ASN A 120 -6.92 -6.51 -12.21
N THR A 121 -6.85 -5.28 -11.66
CA THR A 121 -7.64 -4.85 -10.51
C THR A 121 -8.99 -4.30 -10.96
N LYS A 122 -10.07 -4.82 -10.39
CA LYS A 122 -11.42 -4.27 -10.50
C LYS A 122 -11.60 -3.11 -9.54
N CYS A 123 -11.23 -3.33 -8.27
CA CYS A 123 -11.27 -2.31 -7.24
C CYS A 123 -10.19 -2.59 -6.20
N MET A 124 -9.55 -1.54 -5.71
CA MET A 124 -8.64 -1.57 -4.57
C MET A 124 -9.25 -0.77 -3.43
N CYS A 125 -9.42 -1.38 -2.26
CA CYS A 125 -9.83 -0.70 -1.04
C CYS A 125 -8.59 -0.45 -0.18
N ILE A 126 -8.35 0.80 0.19
CA ILE A 126 -7.32 1.17 1.17
C ILE A 126 -8.05 1.52 2.47
N THR A 127 -7.68 0.83 3.55
CA THR A 127 -8.19 1.09 4.88
C THR A 127 -7.13 1.74 5.75
N SER A 128 -7.55 2.65 6.64
CA SER A 128 -6.67 3.32 7.60
C SER A 128 -7.44 3.58 8.89
N PRO A 129 -6.75 3.68 10.07
CA PRO A 129 -7.42 3.95 11.34
C PRO A 129 -8.31 5.19 11.31
N GLU A 130 -7.84 6.23 10.66
CA GLU A 130 -8.50 7.52 10.50
C GLU A 130 -8.25 8.03 9.08
N LEU A 131 -9.18 8.83 8.55
CA LEU A 131 -9.06 9.48 7.25
C LEU A 131 -9.51 10.93 7.37
N ASP A 132 -8.57 11.83 7.62
CA ASP A 132 -8.80 13.27 7.52
C ASP A 132 -8.65 13.79 6.08
N ALA A 133 -8.91 15.06 5.86
CA ALA A 133 -8.86 15.67 4.53
C ALA A 133 -7.45 15.63 3.91
N ILE A 134 -6.39 15.71 4.72
CA ILE A 134 -4.99 15.65 4.27
C ILE A 134 -4.66 14.25 3.80
N GLN A 135 -4.99 13.25 4.62
CA GLN A 135 -4.79 11.84 4.30
C GLN A 135 -5.54 11.44 3.03
N VAL A 136 -6.83 11.79 2.93
CA VAL A 136 -7.65 11.52 1.74
C VAL A 136 -7.00 12.10 0.48
N ARG A 137 -6.59 13.38 0.53
CA ARG A 137 -5.90 14.03 -0.59
C ARG A 137 -4.61 13.32 -0.97
N ASN A 138 -3.79 12.96 0.00
CA ASN A 138 -2.53 12.28 -0.23
C ASN A 138 -2.73 10.88 -0.81
N TYR A 139 -3.69 10.10 -0.31
CA TYR A 139 -4.05 8.79 -0.87
C TYR A 139 -4.58 8.91 -2.30
N GLN A 140 -5.45 9.87 -2.60
CA GLN A 140 -5.98 10.08 -3.95
C GLN A 140 -4.87 10.42 -4.95
N LYS A 141 -3.98 11.36 -4.61
CA LYS A 141 -2.80 11.67 -5.42
C LYS A 141 -1.89 10.45 -5.59
N ALA A 142 -1.62 9.69 -4.53
CA ALA A 142 -0.77 8.52 -4.56
C ALA A 142 -1.33 7.42 -5.46
N CYS A 143 -2.63 7.15 -5.40
CA CYS A 143 -3.31 6.21 -6.29
C CYS A 143 -3.16 6.63 -7.76
N GLY A 144 -3.35 7.91 -8.07
CA GLY A 144 -3.13 8.45 -9.41
C GLY A 144 -1.70 8.26 -9.91
N ILE A 145 -0.69 8.60 -9.07
CA ILE A 145 0.75 8.37 -9.38
C ILE A 145 1.06 6.87 -9.52
N ALA A 146 0.37 6.01 -8.78
CA ALA A 146 0.49 4.56 -8.89
C ALA A 146 -0.20 3.99 -10.14
N GLY A 147 -0.97 4.81 -10.86
CA GLY A 147 -1.64 4.45 -12.10
C GLY A 147 -3.09 3.96 -11.92
N PHE A 148 -3.66 4.07 -10.69
CA PHE A 148 -5.05 3.72 -10.43
C PHE A 148 -5.96 4.92 -10.69
N PRO A 149 -6.88 4.85 -11.67
CA PRO A 149 -7.89 5.88 -11.87
C PRO A 149 -8.93 5.86 -10.74
N ALA A 150 -9.63 6.97 -10.53
CA ALA A 150 -10.51 7.17 -9.37
C ALA A 150 -11.60 6.09 -9.21
N GLU A 151 -12.09 5.54 -10.31
CA GLU A 151 -13.11 4.48 -10.32
C GLU A 151 -12.57 3.09 -9.92
N LYS A 152 -11.26 2.94 -9.76
CA LYS A 152 -10.61 1.66 -9.40
C LYS A 152 -10.16 1.57 -7.95
N TYR A 153 -10.40 2.58 -7.13
CA TYR A 153 -10.07 2.49 -5.71
C TYR A 153 -11.13 3.16 -4.84
N MET A 154 -11.11 2.81 -3.57
CA MET A 154 -11.89 3.44 -2.52
C MET A 154 -11.05 3.56 -1.25
N LEU A 155 -11.38 4.53 -0.43
CA LEU A 155 -10.75 4.78 0.87
C LEU A 155 -11.82 4.58 1.94
N MET A 156 -11.48 3.89 3.01
CA MET A 156 -12.37 3.65 4.16
C MET A 156 -11.59 3.81 5.45
N ASP A 157 -12.19 4.42 6.46
CA ASP A 157 -11.68 4.29 7.81
C ASP A 157 -12.02 2.91 8.43
N TYR A 158 -11.44 2.62 9.58
CA TYR A 158 -11.70 1.34 10.25
C TYR A 158 -13.15 1.17 10.68
N GLY A 159 -13.83 2.24 11.07
CA GLY A 159 -15.24 2.20 11.44
C GLY A 159 -16.14 1.81 10.28
N GLU A 160 -15.94 2.45 9.13
CA GLU A 160 -16.65 2.14 7.89
C GLU A 160 -16.35 0.72 7.39
N SER A 161 -15.06 0.34 7.38
CA SER A 161 -14.64 -1.00 6.98
C SER A 161 -15.24 -2.09 7.87
N PHE A 162 -15.24 -1.89 9.20
CA PHE A 162 -15.87 -2.80 10.15
C PHE A 162 -17.39 -2.92 9.96
N TYR A 163 -18.06 -1.81 9.67
CA TYR A 163 -19.50 -1.82 9.39
C TYR A 163 -19.84 -2.72 8.19
N TYR A 164 -19.12 -2.58 7.07
CA TYR A 164 -19.32 -3.45 5.91
C TYR A 164 -19.00 -4.91 6.19
N TYR A 165 -17.94 -5.19 6.94
CA TYR A 165 -17.63 -6.54 7.38
C TYR A 165 -18.76 -7.15 8.19
N ALA A 166 -19.30 -6.42 9.19
CA ALA A 166 -20.38 -6.88 10.04
C ALA A 166 -21.68 -7.14 9.26
N LEU A 167 -22.00 -6.31 8.25
CA LEU A 167 -23.12 -6.54 7.36
C LEU A 167 -22.96 -7.83 6.53
N GLY A 168 -21.75 -8.12 6.07
CA GLY A 168 -21.44 -9.33 5.30
C GLY A 168 -21.58 -10.63 6.09
N GLN A 169 -21.44 -10.59 7.43
CA GLN A 169 -21.55 -11.78 8.30
C GLN A 169 -23.01 -12.20 8.59
N LYS A 170 -24.00 -11.40 8.22
CA LYS A 170 -25.42 -11.69 8.50
C LYS A 170 -26.11 -12.58 7.47
N ARG A 171 -25.36 -13.29 6.63
CA ARG A 171 -25.90 -14.23 5.65
C ARG A 171 -25.57 -15.68 5.97
#